data_9d4e3b8a6b48e4abb81c43010d31e0ce
#
_entry.id   9d4e3b8a6b48e4abb81c43010d31e0ce
#
_cell.length_a   1.000
_cell.length_b   1.000
_cell.length_c   1.000
_cell.angle_alpha   90.00
_cell.angle_beta   90.00
_cell.angle_gamma   90.00
#
_symmetry.space_group_name_H-M   'P 1'
#
loop_
_entity.id
_entity.type
_entity.pdbx_description
1 polymer ?
#
loop_
_entity_poly.entity_id
_entity_poly.type
_entity_poly.pdbx_seq_one_letter_code
_entity_poly.pdbx_strand_id
1 'polypeptide(L)'
;MNKTQKIWLIVGVSVALLTLTSFVIIRRKKRTDKTKNYIIGDSQTPFIDNASEKAKRIKEKGGEDALWLGGMGLKWLKGAVDKYPVSSDVNSIIINIGTNGGFNQKDDIEGLVTSLKTKFPNAKLYAVKGSWGWGGIKNKTESQVNAYYDIFEDNGVKVLKTAIGKVKDPHGNLPIYKTIGKEIDEEL
;
A
#
# COMPACT_ATOMS: atom_id res chain seq x y z
N MET A 1 -56.03 -29.90 2.91
CA MET A 1 -54.71 -30.17 3.48
C MET A 1 -54.90 -30.56 4.96
N ASN A 2 -54.46 -31.76 5.34
CA ASN A 2 -54.65 -32.23 6.70
C ASN A 2 -53.61 -31.62 7.66
N LYS A 3 -53.80 -31.81 9.00
CA LYS A 3 -52.97 -31.22 10.02
C LYS A 3 -51.47 -31.61 9.89
N THR A 4 -51.18 -32.81 9.43
CA THR A 4 -49.84 -33.36 9.22
C THR A 4 -49.15 -32.70 8.02
N GLN A 5 -49.88 -32.44 6.91
CA GLN A 5 -49.32 -31.76 5.77
C GLN A 5 -48.94 -30.30 6.04
N LYS A 6 -49.71 -29.61 6.92
CA LYS A 6 -49.37 -28.24 7.35
C LYS A 6 -48.09 -28.22 8.21
N ILE A 7 -47.88 -29.19 9.08
CA ILE A 7 -46.69 -29.30 9.91
C ILE A 7 -45.46 -29.53 9.07
N TRP A 8 -45.50 -30.44 8.08
CA TRP A 8 -44.36 -30.69 7.16
C TRP A 8 -44.02 -29.48 6.29
N LEU A 9 -45.03 -28.71 5.86
CA LEU A 9 -44.82 -27.50 5.11
C LEU A 9 -44.08 -26.41 5.92
N ILE A 10 -44.51 -26.23 7.18
CA ILE A 10 -43.88 -25.23 8.09
C ILE A 10 -42.46 -25.65 8.44
N VAL A 11 -42.19 -26.92 8.73
CA VAL A 11 -40.86 -27.44 9.02
C VAL A 11 -39.94 -27.30 7.79
N GLY A 12 -40.43 -27.66 6.60
CA GLY A 12 -39.69 -27.56 5.35
C GLY A 12 -39.27 -26.10 5.01
N VAL A 13 -40.20 -25.14 5.18
CA VAL A 13 -39.93 -23.72 4.95
C VAL A 13 -38.94 -23.17 5.96
N SER A 14 -39.06 -23.56 7.24
CA SER A 14 -38.15 -23.12 8.31
C SER A 14 -36.72 -23.65 8.09
N VAL A 15 -36.56 -24.89 7.67
CA VAL A 15 -35.24 -25.47 7.38
C VAL A 15 -34.63 -24.81 6.12
N ALA A 16 -35.42 -24.53 5.09
CA ALA A 16 -34.95 -23.84 3.89
C ALA A 16 -34.52 -22.39 4.20
N LEU A 17 -35.24 -21.67 5.06
CA LEU A 17 -34.84 -20.31 5.48
C LEU A 17 -33.55 -20.33 6.32
N LEU A 18 -33.40 -21.28 7.23
CA LEU A 18 -32.20 -21.42 8.06
C LEU A 18 -30.96 -21.78 7.22
N THR A 19 -31.11 -22.64 6.19
CA THR A 19 -30.01 -22.97 5.28
C THR A 19 -29.63 -21.80 4.37
N LEU A 20 -30.61 -21.04 3.89
CA LEU A 20 -30.36 -19.83 3.07
C LEU A 20 -29.67 -18.73 3.90
N THR A 21 -30.12 -18.48 5.12
CA THR A 21 -29.47 -17.48 6.00
C THR A 21 -28.06 -17.91 6.40
N SER A 22 -27.83 -19.18 6.70
CA SER A 22 -26.52 -19.73 7.00
C SER A 22 -25.58 -19.63 5.78
N PHE A 23 -26.08 -19.89 4.57
CA PHE A 23 -25.29 -19.80 3.32
C PHE A 23 -24.94 -18.35 2.98
N VAL A 24 -25.83 -17.39 3.25
CA VAL A 24 -25.57 -15.94 3.10
C VAL A 24 -24.57 -15.45 4.14
N ILE A 25 -24.67 -15.91 5.40
CA ILE A 25 -23.73 -15.56 6.48
C ILE A 25 -22.36 -16.18 6.19
N ILE A 26 -22.27 -17.43 5.73
CA ILE A 26 -21.02 -18.08 5.36
C ILE A 26 -20.38 -17.44 4.12
N ARG A 27 -21.17 -17.04 3.11
CA ARG A 27 -20.65 -16.25 1.97
C ARG A 27 -20.21 -14.85 2.39
N ARG A 28 -20.91 -14.18 3.30
CA ARG A 28 -20.46 -12.89 3.88
C ARG A 28 -19.20 -13.07 4.76
N LYS A 29 -19.07 -14.16 5.52
CA LYS A 29 -17.88 -14.45 6.32
C LYS A 29 -16.67 -14.90 5.48
N LYS A 30 -16.86 -15.47 4.27
CA LYS A 30 -15.78 -15.74 3.31
C LYS A 30 -15.35 -14.51 2.49
N ARG A 31 -16.09 -13.42 2.54
CA ARG A 31 -15.65 -12.07 2.20
C ARG A 31 -15.06 -11.36 3.44
N THR A 32 -14.23 -12.02 4.20
CA THR A 32 -13.21 -11.28 4.93
C THR A 32 -12.29 -10.76 3.83
N ASP A 33 -12.55 -9.54 3.42
CA ASP A 33 -11.69 -8.74 2.59
C ASP A 33 -10.27 -8.91 3.15
N LYS A 34 -9.43 -9.64 2.42
CA LYS A 34 -7.99 -9.46 2.57
C LYS A 34 -7.77 -8.06 2.04
N THR A 35 -7.83 -7.10 2.97
CA THR A 35 -7.53 -5.71 2.68
C THR A 35 -6.18 -5.68 1.99
N LYS A 36 -6.18 -5.30 0.71
CA LYS A 36 -4.96 -5.22 -0.08
C LYS A 36 -4.34 -3.87 0.19
N ASN A 37 -3.28 -3.86 0.98
CA ASN A 37 -2.47 -2.69 1.24
C ASN A 37 -1.08 -2.96 0.67
N TYR A 38 -0.63 -2.12 -0.25
CA TYR A 38 0.63 -2.34 -0.94
C TYR A 38 1.68 -1.31 -0.57
N ILE A 39 2.93 -1.77 -0.48
CA ILE A 39 4.11 -0.91 -0.38
C ILE A 39 4.81 -0.96 -1.74
N ILE A 40 5.07 0.22 -2.32
CA ILE A 40 5.67 0.40 -3.64
C ILE A 40 6.87 1.35 -3.56
N GLY A 41 7.82 1.22 -4.47
CA GLY A 41 8.94 2.15 -4.53
C GLY A 41 10.30 1.53 -4.87
N ASP A 42 11.32 1.88 -4.10
CA ASP A 42 12.72 1.54 -4.37
C ASP A 42 13.29 0.42 -3.49
N SER A 43 14.62 0.34 -3.36
CA SER A 43 15.33 -0.71 -2.61
C SER A 43 15.03 -0.76 -1.11
N GLN A 44 14.41 0.26 -0.54
CA GLN A 44 14.03 0.30 0.87
C GLN A 44 12.67 -0.38 1.12
N THR A 45 11.86 -0.55 0.08
CA THR A 45 10.55 -1.20 0.13
C THR A 45 10.56 -2.59 0.80
N PRO A 46 11.52 -3.51 0.53
CA PRO A 46 11.57 -4.80 1.19
C PRO A 46 11.73 -4.74 2.71
N PHE A 47 12.45 -3.75 3.22
CA PHE A 47 12.67 -3.60 4.67
C PHE A 47 11.41 -3.09 5.37
N ILE A 48 10.66 -2.18 4.73
CA ILE A 48 9.37 -1.70 5.20
C ILE A 48 8.34 -2.83 5.17
N ASP A 49 8.29 -3.63 4.07
CA ASP A 49 7.42 -4.81 3.93
C ASP A 49 7.64 -5.83 5.06
N ASN A 50 8.91 -6.09 5.40
CA ASN A 50 9.24 -7.01 6.48
C ASN A 50 8.84 -6.49 7.87
N ALA A 51 8.68 -5.18 8.03
CA ALA A 51 8.39 -4.53 9.28
C ALA A 51 6.88 -4.30 9.53
N SER A 52 6.06 -4.18 8.46
CA SER A 52 4.61 -4.04 8.56
C SER A 52 3.92 -5.40 8.55
N GLU A 53 2.86 -5.56 9.35
CA GLU A 53 2.01 -6.73 9.35
C GLU A 53 0.86 -6.62 8.35
N LYS A 54 0.33 -5.40 8.15
CA LYS A 54 -0.87 -5.13 7.36
C LYS A 54 -0.60 -4.74 5.91
N ALA A 55 0.58 -4.18 5.57
CA ALA A 55 0.93 -3.79 4.21
C ALA A 55 2.06 -4.65 3.66
N LYS A 56 1.97 -5.03 2.38
CA LYS A 56 2.96 -5.88 1.74
C LYS A 56 3.35 -5.36 0.35
N ARG A 57 4.61 -5.55 -0.04
CA ARG A 57 5.03 -5.29 -1.41
C ARG A 57 4.36 -6.28 -2.36
N ILE A 58 4.19 -5.87 -3.61
CA ILE A 58 3.76 -6.78 -4.68
C ILE A 58 4.92 -7.73 -4.98
N LYS A 59 4.73 -9.03 -4.68
CA LYS A 59 5.81 -10.04 -4.70
C LYS A 59 6.18 -10.58 -6.08
N GLU A 60 5.77 -9.99 -7.14
CA GLU A 60 6.11 -10.48 -8.47
C GLU A 60 7.52 -10.06 -8.84
N LYS A 61 8.37 -11.08 -9.02
CA LYS A 61 9.78 -10.92 -9.38
C LYS A 61 9.90 -10.19 -10.71
N GLY A 62 10.37 -8.95 -10.72
CA GLY A 62 10.93 -8.30 -11.90
C GLY A 62 10.09 -8.34 -13.18
N GLY A 63 8.79 -8.70 -13.08
CA GLY A 63 7.85 -8.70 -14.17
C GLY A 63 7.27 -7.33 -14.44
N GLU A 64 6.47 -7.19 -15.49
CA GLU A 64 5.82 -5.93 -15.87
C GLU A 64 4.89 -5.39 -14.78
N ASP A 65 4.47 -6.23 -13.83
CA ASP A 65 3.53 -5.90 -12.75
C ASP A 65 4.21 -5.48 -11.43
N ALA A 66 5.56 -5.51 -11.35
CA ALA A 66 6.27 -5.11 -10.15
C ALA A 66 6.22 -3.58 -9.97
N LEU A 67 5.74 -3.14 -8.81
CA LEU A 67 5.70 -1.72 -8.42
C LEU A 67 6.83 -1.34 -7.45
N TRP A 68 7.88 -2.15 -7.37
CA TRP A 68 9.10 -1.81 -6.64
C TRP A 68 10.34 -2.40 -7.34
N LEU A 69 11.43 -1.63 -7.33
CA LEU A 69 12.70 -2.08 -7.88
C LEU A 69 13.85 -1.29 -7.26
N GLY A 70 14.89 -2.01 -6.83
CA GLY A 70 16.09 -1.40 -6.26
C GLY A 70 16.78 -0.45 -7.25
N GLY A 71 17.25 0.70 -6.76
CA GLY A 71 17.97 1.69 -7.56
C GLY A 71 17.09 2.60 -8.43
N MET A 72 15.78 2.42 -8.43
CA MET A 72 14.87 3.18 -9.30
C MET A 72 14.36 4.45 -8.65
N GLY A 73 14.19 5.49 -9.48
CA GLY A 73 13.60 6.78 -9.10
C GLY A 73 12.14 6.92 -9.53
N LEU A 74 11.56 8.09 -9.24
CA LEU A 74 10.14 8.38 -9.44
C LEU A 74 9.66 8.14 -10.87
N LYS A 75 10.44 8.54 -11.88
CA LYS A 75 10.09 8.35 -13.30
C LYS A 75 9.84 6.87 -13.65
N TRP A 76 10.68 5.98 -13.12
CA TRP A 76 10.49 4.54 -13.32
C TRP A 76 9.21 4.06 -12.62
N LEU A 77 9.00 4.44 -11.36
CA LEU A 77 7.81 4.03 -10.59
C LEU A 77 6.52 4.49 -11.29
N LYS A 78 6.47 5.76 -11.75
CA LYS A 78 5.34 6.26 -12.52
C LYS A 78 5.07 5.41 -13.76
N GLY A 79 6.12 5.10 -14.55
CA GLY A 79 5.98 4.24 -15.73
C GLY A 79 5.50 2.83 -15.43
N ALA A 80 5.89 2.26 -14.27
CA ALA A 80 5.40 0.96 -13.80
C ALA A 80 3.92 1.04 -13.38
N VAL A 81 3.52 2.09 -12.65
CA VAL A 81 2.13 2.34 -12.27
C VAL A 81 1.25 2.54 -13.49
N ASP A 82 1.70 3.30 -14.49
CA ASP A 82 0.92 3.56 -15.72
C ASP A 82 0.58 2.26 -16.49
N LYS A 83 1.44 1.25 -16.41
CA LYS A 83 1.23 -0.07 -17.03
C LYS A 83 0.42 -1.03 -16.16
N TYR A 84 0.30 -0.75 -14.86
CA TYR A 84 -0.41 -1.63 -13.93
C TYR A 84 -1.91 -1.67 -14.24
N PRO A 85 -2.57 -2.83 -14.11
CA PRO A 85 -4.01 -2.92 -14.33
C PRO A 85 -4.78 -2.12 -13.27
N VAL A 86 -5.95 -1.62 -13.64
CA VAL A 86 -6.84 -0.96 -12.67
C VAL A 86 -7.31 -1.97 -11.62
N SER A 87 -7.21 -1.62 -10.34
CA SER A 87 -7.56 -2.47 -9.21
C SER A 87 -8.32 -1.67 -8.15
N SER A 88 -9.64 -1.84 -8.12
CA SER A 88 -10.52 -1.14 -7.18
C SER A 88 -10.63 -1.81 -5.80
N ASP A 89 -10.00 -2.96 -5.61
CA ASP A 89 -9.98 -3.74 -4.37
C ASP A 89 -8.74 -3.48 -3.49
N VAL A 90 -7.93 -2.48 -3.87
CA VAL A 90 -6.81 -1.99 -3.09
C VAL A 90 -7.29 -0.88 -2.14
N ASN A 91 -6.98 -1.01 -0.85
CA ASN A 91 -7.41 -0.05 0.17
C ASN A 91 -6.36 1.03 0.44
N SER A 92 -5.09 0.67 0.33
CA SER A 92 -4.01 1.62 0.60
C SER A 92 -2.77 1.33 -0.22
N ILE A 93 -2.09 2.40 -0.63
CA ILE A 93 -0.77 2.37 -1.27
C ILE A 93 0.19 3.18 -0.40
N ILE A 94 1.27 2.57 0.02
CA ILE A 94 2.36 3.18 0.75
C ILE A 94 3.54 3.37 -0.22
N ILE A 95 3.91 4.61 -0.48
CA ILE A 95 4.92 5.01 -1.45
C ILE A 95 6.25 5.25 -0.73
N ASN A 96 7.31 4.54 -1.13
CA ASN A 96 8.67 4.81 -0.67
C ASN A 96 9.58 5.08 -1.86
N ILE A 97 9.72 6.35 -2.24
CA ILE A 97 10.47 6.79 -3.42
C ILE A 97 11.11 8.17 -3.18
N GLY A 98 12.14 8.50 -3.94
CA GLY A 98 12.82 9.79 -3.89
C GLY A 98 14.32 9.68 -3.63
N THR A 99 14.75 8.69 -2.85
CA THR A 99 16.14 8.47 -2.47
C THR A 99 17.06 8.37 -3.70
N ASN A 100 16.73 7.53 -4.68
CA ASN A 100 17.55 7.32 -5.88
C ASN A 100 17.50 8.50 -6.87
N GLY A 101 16.46 9.33 -6.81
CA GLY A 101 16.34 10.59 -7.55
C GLY A 101 16.97 11.78 -6.84
N GLY A 102 17.51 11.58 -5.62
CA GLY A 102 18.10 12.65 -4.81
C GLY A 102 17.07 13.68 -4.35
N PHE A 103 15.80 13.28 -4.14
CA PHE A 103 14.72 14.16 -3.72
C PHE A 103 14.60 15.41 -4.61
N ASN A 104 14.51 15.16 -5.91
CA ASN A 104 14.43 16.24 -6.89
C ASN A 104 13.00 16.79 -6.97
N GLN A 105 12.80 18.02 -6.53
CA GLN A 105 11.47 18.68 -6.52
C GLN A 105 10.88 18.92 -7.93
N LYS A 106 11.68 18.73 -9.00
CA LYS A 106 11.21 18.80 -10.38
C LYS A 106 10.70 17.47 -10.93
N ASP A 107 10.78 16.40 -10.11
CA ASP A 107 10.18 15.12 -10.47
C ASP A 107 8.64 15.27 -10.61
N ASP A 108 8.05 14.51 -11.53
CA ASP A 108 6.61 14.52 -11.81
C ASP A 108 5.80 13.78 -10.72
N ILE A 109 5.83 14.32 -9.48
CA ILE A 109 5.11 13.76 -8.32
C ILE A 109 3.60 13.81 -8.57
N GLU A 110 3.08 14.93 -9.06
CA GLU A 110 1.66 15.11 -9.39
C GLU A 110 1.20 14.04 -10.39
N GLY A 111 1.98 13.82 -11.45
CA GLY A 111 1.70 12.79 -12.45
C GLY A 111 1.71 11.37 -11.85
N LEU A 112 2.64 11.05 -10.93
CA LEU A 112 2.63 9.77 -10.21
C LEU A 112 1.36 9.62 -9.37
N VAL A 113 0.98 10.64 -8.61
CA VAL A 113 -0.22 10.59 -7.74
C VAL A 113 -1.49 10.46 -8.59
N THR A 114 -1.59 11.16 -9.70
CA THR A 114 -2.69 11.03 -10.66
C THR A 114 -2.79 9.62 -11.22
N SER A 115 -1.65 9.03 -11.63
CA SER A 115 -1.60 7.64 -12.10
C SER A 115 -2.05 6.66 -11.02
N LEU A 116 -1.60 6.84 -9.78
CA LEU A 116 -2.01 6.01 -8.65
C LEU A 116 -3.52 6.09 -8.38
N LYS A 117 -4.10 7.29 -8.36
CA LYS A 117 -5.55 7.49 -8.20
C LYS A 117 -6.34 6.86 -9.33
N THR A 118 -5.82 6.87 -10.56
CA THR A 118 -6.45 6.22 -11.71
C THR A 118 -6.41 4.70 -11.62
N LYS A 119 -5.26 4.13 -11.20
CA LYS A 119 -5.06 2.67 -11.14
C LYS A 119 -5.65 2.04 -9.89
N PHE A 120 -5.71 2.79 -8.79
CA PHE A 120 -6.21 2.35 -7.49
C PHE A 120 -7.25 3.35 -6.96
N PRO A 121 -8.43 3.45 -7.59
CA PRO A 121 -9.38 4.56 -7.36
C PRO A 121 -9.94 4.62 -5.94
N ASN A 122 -9.90 3.52 -5.19
CA ASN A 122 -10.39 3.45 -3.81
C ASN A 122 -9.26 3.51 -2.77
N ALA A 123 -7.99 3.53 -3.20
CA ALA A 123 -6.87 3.46 -2.28
C ALA A 123 -6.60 4.80 -1.59
N LYS A 124 -6.35 4.75 -0.28
CA LYS A 124 -5.70 5.84 0.43
C LYS A 124 -4.21 5.83 0.10
N LEU A 125 -3.64 7.00 -0.12
CA LEU A 125 -2.23 7.14 -0.48
C LEU A 125 -1.43 7.65 0.72
N TYR A 126 -0.33 6.96 1.01
CA TYR A 126 0.64 7.31 2.06
C TYR A 126 2.03 7.38 1.45
N ALA A 127 2.91 8.18 2.05
CA ALA A 127 4.33 8.21 1.66
C ALA A 127 5.24 8.06 2.88
N VAL A 128 6.29 7.28 2.74
CA VAL A 128 7.38 7.13 3.72
C VAL A 128 8.57 7.94 3.26
N LYS A 129 9.05 8.87 4.09
CA LYS A 129 10.26 9.64 3.81
C LYS A 129 11.47 8.70 3.76
N GLY A 130 12.13 8.68 2.60
CA GLY A 130 13.30 7.85 2.34
C GLY A 130 14.53 8.24 3.15
N SER A 131 15.65 7.55 2.89
CA SER A 131 16.92 7.81 3.56
C SER A 131 17.81 8.79 2.79
N TRP A 132 18.70 9.47 3.52
CA TRP A 132 19.76 10.32 2.97
C TRP A 132 21.04 10.21 3.80
N GLY A 133 22.09 10.95 3.41
CA GLY A 133 23.36 10.96 4.13
C GLY A 133 24.39 9.94 3.63
N TRP A 134 24.14 9.28 2.50
CA TRP A 134 25.01 8.26 1.91
C TRP A 134 25.07 8.41 0.37
N GLY A 135 26.04 7.76 -0.27
CA GLY A 135 26.20 7.77 -1.73
C GLY A 135 26.14 9.17 -2.33
N GLY A 136 25.44 9.31 -3.44
CA GLY A 136 25.21 10.57 -4.15
C GLY A 136 24.37 11.60 -3.40
N ILE A 137 23.70 11.18 -2.30
CA ILE A 137 22.82 12.02 -1.48
C ILE A 137 23.40 12.32 -0.09
N LYS A 138 24.71 12.12 0.09
CA LYS A 138 25.42 12.35 1.37
C LYS A 138 25.25 13.76 1.93
N ASN A 139 25.10 14.76 1.04
CA ASN A 139 24.98 16.18 1.42
C ASN A 139 23.54 16.68 1.47
N LYS A 140 22.54 15.83 1.24
CA LYS A 140 21.14 16.23 1.37
C LYS A 140 20.81 16.57 2.82
N THR A 141 20.03 17.63 2.98
CA THR A 141 19.53 18.07 4.28
C THR A 141 18.10 17.56 4.49
N GLU A 142 17.69 17.48 5.76
CA GLU A 142 16.31 17.14 6.10
C GLU A 142 15.29 18.10 5.49
N SER A 143 15.60 19.41 5.47
CA SER A 143 14.76 20.42 4.82
C SER A 143 14.53 20.13 3.32
N GLN A 144 15.59 19.71 2.60
CA GLN A 144 15.45 19.36 1.18
C GLN A 144 14.61 18.10 0.98
N VAL A 145 14.71 17.14 1.89
CA VAL A 145 13.89 15.93 1.88
C VAL A 145 12.44 16.29 2.19
N ASN A 146 12.19 17.09 3.24
CA ASN A 146 10.84 17.53 3.58
C ASN A 146 10.19 18.27 2.41
N ALA A 147 10.86 19.25 1.80
CA ALA A 147 10.32 19.97 0.65
C ALA A 147 9.96 19.08 -0.56
N TYR A 148 10.60 17.94 -0.72
CA TYR A 148 10.20 16.94 -1.72
C TYR A 148 8.89 16.23 -1.32
N TYR A 149 8.72 15.88 -0.04
CA TYR A 149 7.52 15.21 0.44
C TYR A 149 6.34 16.16 0.66
N ASP A 150 6.59 17.46 0.86
CA ASP A 150 5.53 18.49 0.89
C ASP A 150 4.74 18.49 -0.42
N ILE A 151 5.40 18.21 -1.57
CA ILE A 151 4.72 18.08 -2.87
C ILE A 151 3.76 16.87 -2.87
N PHE A 152 4.08 15.75 -2.20
CA PHE A 152 3.15 14.64 -2.03
C PHE A 152 1.94 15.07 -1.19
N GLU A 153 2.14 15.80 -0.09
CA GLU A 153 1.05 16.30 0.76
C GLU A 153 0.13 17.26 0.00
N ASP A 154 0.69 18.18 -0.77
CA ASP A 154 -0.04 19.13 -1.64
C ASP A 154 -0.92 18.39 -2.67
N ASN A 155 -0.54 17.18 -3.06
CA ASN A 155 -1.29 16.31 -3.97
C ASN A 155 -2.23 15.31 -3.25
N GLY A 156 -2.41 15.46 -1.92
CA GLY A 156 -3.35 14.67 -1.13
C GLY A 156 -2.85 13.28 -0.73
N VAL A 157 -1.53 13.09 -0.67
CA VAL A 157 -0.89 11.92 -0.10
C VAL A 157 -0.53 12.20 1.35
N LYS A 158 -0.92 11.33 2.29
CA LYS A 158 -0.53 11.48 3.70
C LYS A 158 0.92 11.04 3.88
N VAL A 159 1.81 11.96 4.18
CA VAL A 159 3.20 11.66 4.51
C VAL A 159 3.30 11.19 5.97
N LEU A 160 3.93 10.03 6.19
CA LEU A 160 4.13 9.48 7.52
C LEU A 160 5.13 10.33 8.31
N LYS A 161 4.94 10.40 9.63
CA LYS A 161 5.79 11.21 10.52
C LYS A 161 7.20 10.66 10.60
N THR A 162 7.33 9.31 10.66
CA THR A 162 8.61 8.64 10.78
C THR A 162 9.32 8.59 9.42
N ALA A 163 10.49 9.17 9.34
CA ALA A 163 11.40 9.08 8.19
C ALA A 163 12.42 7.96 8.41
N ILE A 164 12.93 7.33 7.33
CA ILE A 164 14.11 6.45 7.45
C ILE A 164 15.30 7.29 7.92
N GLY A 165 15.44 8.50 7.42
CA GLY A 165 16.31 9.51 7.97
C GLY A 165 17.74 9.45 7.44
N LYS A 166 18.63 10.20 8.13
CA LYS A 166 20.04 10.25 7.79
C LYS A 166 20.75 9.01 8.28
N VAL A 167 21.26 8.20 7.36
CA VAL A 167 21.93 6.92 7.65
C VAL A 167 23.19 6.77 6.79
N LYS A 168 24.11 5.88 7.19
CA LYS A 168 25.30 5.53 6.39
C LYS A 168 24.94 4.55 5.26
N ASP A 169 24.05 3.62 5.53
CA ASP A 169 23.53 2.64 4.60
C ASP A 169 22.10 2.27 5.01
N PRO A 170 21.10 2.43 4.10
CA PRO A 170 19.72 2.05 4.39
C PRO A 170 19.45 0.56 4.19
N HIS A 171 20.40 -0.21 3.63
CA HIS A 171 20.21 -1.61 3.29
C HIS A 171 20.59 -2.50 4.48
N GLY A 172 19.59 -2.86 5.29
CA GLY A 172 19.79 -3.71 6.46
C GLY A 172 18.61 -3.62 7.45
N ASN A 173 18.74 -4.34 8.56
CA ASN A 173 17.74 -4.36 9.62
C ASN A 173 17.89 -3.16 10.55
N LEU A 174 17.63 -1.96 10.04
CA LEU A 174 17.65 -0.74 10.86
C LEU A 174 16.44 -0.73 11.81
N PRO A 175 16.63 -0.38 13.11
CA PRO A 175 15.50 -0.29 14.06
C PRO A 175 14.38 0.63 13.60
N ILE A 176 14.68 1.66 12.81
CA ILE A 176 13.72 2.62 12.29
C ILE A 176 12.64 1.97 11.42
N TYR A 177 12.97 0.88 10.68
CA TYR A 177 11.97 0.17 9.88
C TYR A 177 10.85 -0.42 10.74
N LYS A 178 11.16 -0.90 11.96
CA LYS A 178 10.13 -1.39 12.90
C LYS A 178 9.17 -0.27 13.32
N THR A 179 9.71 0.93 13.55
CA THR A 179 8.88 2.10 13.90
C THR A 179 7.98 2.49 12.73
N ILE A 180 8.53 2.51 11.50
CA ILE A 180 7.76 2.79 10.28
C ILE A 180 6.68 1.72 10.06
N GLY A 181 7.02 0.44 10.19
CA GLY A 181 6.05 -0.66 10.05
C GLY A 181 4.89 -0.53 11.04
N LYS A 182 5.19 -0.22 12.30
CA LYS A 182 4.17 0.02 13.33
C LYS A 182 3.29 1.23 12.98
N GLU A 183 3.87 2.36 12.55
CA GLU A 183 3.11 3.54 12.13
C GLU A 183 2.20 3.22 10.93
N ILE A 184 2.69 2.48 9.94
CA ILE A 184 1.87 2.00 8.82
C ILE A 184 0.69 1.18 9.34
N ASP A 185 0.94 0.24 10.25
CA ASP A 185 -0.09 -0.65 10.78
C ASP A 185 -1.12 0.08 11.65
N GLU A 186 -0.75 1.19 12.28
CA GLU A 186 -1.67 2.07 13.02
C GLU A 186 -2.55 2.91 12.07
N GLU A 187 -2.06 3.27 10.88
CA GLU A 187 -2.79 4.04 9.88
C GLU A 187 -3.77 3.20 9.04
N LEU A 188 -3.57 1.87 8.97
CA LEU A 188 -4.37 0.89 8.23
C LEU A 188 -5.35 0.12 9.12
#